data_969ac0aa173a290e95650ec9f7ff2036
#
_entry.id   969ac0aa173a290e95650ec9f7ff2036
#
_cell.length_a   1.000
_cell.length_b   1.000
_cell.length_c   1.000
_cell.angle_alpha   90.00
_cell.angle_beta   90.00
_cell.angle_gamma   90.00
#
_symmetry.space_group_name_H-M   'P 1'
#
loop_
_entity.id
_entity.type
_entity.pdbx_description
1 polymer ?
#
loop_
_entity_poly.entity_id
_entity_poly.type
_entity_poly.pdbx_seq_one_letter_code
_entity_poly.pdbx_strand_id
1 'polypeptide(L)'
;KKVDDLYSSVVTAGTHLAPTIKVAEAAKVIENSQRDINIAFVNELAKIFNLLGINTHDVLTAAGTKWNFLPFKPGLVGGHCIGVDPYYLAQKALEVGYHPEIILAGRRMNDSMGEYVASQVVKTLIRKNIKVNGATILMLGFTFKENCPDVRNTKIVDVVKSLEEYSTKVTIHDPWANPEEVQHEYGLTCHTTLDATTKYDAVVLGVAHKEFLSLDIAKLLHPNGVVYDVKGILQSAVDGRL
;
A
#
# COMPACT_ATOMS: atom_id res chain seq x y z
N LYS A 1 1.43 31.67 -22.55
CA LYS A 1 2.80 32.05 -22.96
C LYS A 1 3.68 32.42 -21.73
N LYS A 2 3.47 33.52 -21.02
CA LYS A 2 4.35 33.91 -19.89
C LYS A 2 4.56 32.84 -18.81
N VAL A 3 3.50 32.14 -18.44
CA VAL A 3 3.56 31.02 -17.46
C VAL A 3 4.30 29.82 -18.06
N ASP A 4 4.00 29.48 -19.30
CA ASP A 4 4.69 28.43 -20.04
C ASP A 4 6.19 28.71 -20.21
N ASP A 5 6.53 29.94 -20.60
CA ASP A 5 7.93 30.40 -20.71
C ASP A 5 8.69 30.28 -19.37
N LEU A 6 8.01 30.61 -18.26
CA LEU A 6 8.58 30.47 -16.92
C LEU A 6 8.82 29.00 -16.55
N TYR A 7 7.83 28.13 -16.73
CA TYR A 7 8.01 26.71 -16.44
C TYR A 7 9.04 26.03 -17.37
N SER A 8 9.04 26.38 -18.65
CA SER A 8 10.03 25.87 -19.62
C SER A 8 11.48 26.25 -19.27
N SER A 9 11.69 27.34 -18.51
CA SER A 9 13.02 27.73 -18.08
C SER A 9 13.60 26.86 -16.97
N VAL A 10 12.77 26.11 -16.23
CA VAL A 10 13.17 25.28 -15.07
C VAL A 10 12.87 23.79 -15.23
N VAL A 11 11.91 23.43 -16.10
CA VAL A 11 11.51 22.03 -16.33
C VAL A 11 12.29 21.47 -17.51
N THR A 12 13.34 20.71 -17.21
CA THR A 12 14.24 20.13 -18.24
C THR A 12 13.55 19.14 -19.18
N ALA A 13 12.46 18.47 -18.73
CA ALA A 13 11.64 17.57 -19.53
C ALA A 13 10.74 18.31 -20.55
N GLY A 14 10.69 19.65 -20.47
CA GLY A 14 9.82 20.49 -21.29
C GLY A 14 8.42 20.67 -20.71
N THR A 15 7.65 21.51 -21.38
CA THR A 15 6.25 21.80 -21.04
C THR A 15 5.33 21.42 -22.22
N HIS A 16 4.06 21.11 -21.92
CA HIS A 16 3.04 20.90 -22.92
C HIS A 16 1.89 21.87 -22.72
N LEU A 17 1.64 22.70 -23.72
CA LEU A 17 0.53 23.65 -23.70
C LEU A 17 -0.77 22.93 -24.12
N ALA A 18 -1.59 22.58 -23.15
CA ALA A 18 -2.87 21.93 -23.40
C ALA A 18 -3.84 22.90 -24.15
N PRO A 19 -4.65 22.40 -25.09
CA PRO A 19 -5.57 23.20 -25.87
C PRO A 19 -6.62 23.95 -25.04
N THR A 20 -7.06 23.33 -23.94
CA THR A 20 -8.04 23.92 -23.00
C THR A 20 -7.73 23.51 -21.57
N ILE A 21 -8.27 24.26 -20.59
CA ILE A 21 -8.18 23.91 -19.15
C ILE A 21 -8.76 22.51 -18.92
N LYS A 22 -9.91 22.18 -19.50
CA LYS A 22 -10.52 20.85 -19.34
C LYS A 22 -9.60 19.71 -19.82
N VAL A 23 -8.86 19.92 -20.91
CA VAL A 23 -7.88 18.93 -21.39
C VAL A 23 -6.71 18.77 -20.40
N ALA A 24 -6.22 19.88 -19.85
CA ALA A 24 -5.14 19.83 -18.85
C ALA A 24 -5.57 19.11 -17.57
N GLU A 25 -6.76 19.41 -17.06
CA GLU A 25 -7.35 18.75 -15.89
C GLU A 25 -7.57 17.24 -16.15
N ALA A 26 -8.16 16.90 -17.29
CA ALA A 26 -8.38 15.51 -17.68
C ALA A 26 -7.05 14.74 -17.79
N ALA A 27 -6.03 15.33 -18.40
CA ALA A 27 -4.71 14.72 -18.55
C ALA A 27 -4.09 14.37 -17.18
N LYS A 28 -4.24 15.26 -16.17
CA LYS A 28 -3.75 14.99 -14.81
C LYS A 28 -4.52 13.88 -14.12
N VAL A 29 -5.83 13.88 -14.23
CA VAL A 29 -6.70 12.87 -13.59
C VAL A 29 -6.48 11.48 -14.19
N ILE A 30 -6.34 11.35 -15.51
CA ILE A 30 -6.14 10.04 -16.15
C ILE A 30 -4.77 9.45 -15.85
N GLU A 31 -3.74 10.24 -15.60
CA GLU A 31 -2.43 9.74 -15.19
C GLU A 31 -2.53 8.97 -13.87
N ASN A 32 -3.22 9.52 -12.86
CA ASN A 32 -3.44 8.86 -11.58
C ASN A 32 -4.43 7.68 -11.70
N SER A 33 -5.51 7.82 -12.48
CA SER A 33 -6.49 6.76 -12.69
C SER A 33 -5.89 5.55 -13.40
N GLN A 34 -5.03 5.76 -14.40
CA GLN A 34 -4.31 4.69 -15.08
C GLN A 34 -3.40 3.94 -14.11
N ARG A 35 -2.67 4.66 -13.24
CA ARG A 35 -1.81 4.06 -12.22
C ARG A 35 -2.61 3.23 -11.25
N ASP A 36 -3.74 3.75 -10.76
CA ASP A 36 -4.64 3.05 -9.86
C ASP A 36 -5.18 1.74 -10.46
N ILE A 37 -5.65 1.77 -11.71
CA ILE A 37 -6.15 0.59 -12.42
C ILE A 37 -5.05 -0.44 -12.63
N ASN A 38 -3.84 -0.03 -12.99
CA ASN A 38 -2.72 -0.96 -13.17
C ASN A 38 -2.31 -1.62 -11.85
N ILE A 39 -2.33 -0.88 -10.72
CA ILE A 39 -2.10 -1.46 -9.39
C ILE A 39 -3.24 -2.41 -9.04
N ALA A 40 -4.50 -2.07 -9.31
CA ALA A 40 -5.63 -2.97 -9.08
C ALA A 40 -5.49 -4.28 -9.87
N PHE A 41 -5.05 -4.23 -11.11
CA PHE A 41 -4.78 -5.42 -11.92
C PHE A 41 -3.72 -6.31 -11.28
N VAL A 42 -2.57 -5.77 -10.86
CA VAL A 42 -1.52 -6.60 -10.22
C VAL A 42 -1.93 -7.05 -8.81
N ASN A 43 -2.78 -6.31 -8.09
CA ASN A 43 -3.38 -6.75 -6.84
C ASN A 43 -4.31 -7.96 -7.04
N GLU A 44 -5.12 -7.95 -8.10
CA GLU A 44 -5.96 -9.10 -8.48
C GLU A 44 -5.09 -10.32 -8.83
N LEU A 45 -4.02 -10.12 -9.61
CA LEU A 45 -3.04 -11.18 -9.89
C LEU A 45 -2.43 -11.76 -8.62
N ALA A 46 -2.06 -10.91 -7.64
CA ALA A 46 -1.53 -11.38 -6.36
C ALA A 46 -2.53 -12.27 -5.60
N LYS A 47 -3.83 -11.91 -5.60
CA LYS A 47 -4.89 -12.76 -5.02
C LYS A 47 -5.00 -14.10 -5.75
N ILE A 48 -5.00 -14.09 -7.08
CA ILE A 48 -5.10 -15.30 -7.91
C ILE A 48 -3.88 -16.21 -7.68
N PHE A 49 -2.68 -15.65 -7.73
CA PHE A 49 -1.44 -16.42 -7.57
C PHE A 49 -1.28 -16.99 -6.17
N ASN A 50 -1.73 -16.25 -5.15
CA ASN A 50 -1.80 -16.78 -3.78
C ASN A 50 -2.69 -18.02 -3.69
N LEU A 51 -3.85 -18.02 -4.35
CA LEU A 51 -4.75 -19.21 -4.41
C LEU A 51 -4.13 -20.38 -5.19
N LEU A 52 -3.31 -20.09 -6.19
CA LEU A 52 -2.61 -21.10 -7.00
C LEU A 52 -1.29 -21.58 -6.36
N GLY A 53 -0.85 -20.98 -5.26
CA GLY A 53 0.44 -21.28 -4.63
C GLY A 53 1.64 -20.83 -5.46
N ILE A 54 1.48 -19.78 -6.28
CA ILE A 54 2.52 -19.21 -7.16
C ILE A 54 3.02 -17.91 -6.55
N ASN A 55 4.33 -17.68 -6.60
CA ASN A 55 4.92 -16.42 -6.15
C ASN A 55 4.64 -15.30 -7.17
N THR A 56 3.92 -14.28 -6.75
CA THR A 56 3.55 -13.12 -7.59
C THR A 56 4.77 -12.39 -8.15
N HIS A 57 5.81 -12.17 -7.32
CA HIS A 57 7.01 -11.45 -7.73
C HIS A 57 7.82 -12.19 -8.80
N ASP A 58 7.86 -13.54 -8.73
CA ASP A 58 8.53 -14.36 -9.75
C ASP A 58 7.81 -14.24 -11.09
N VAL A 59 6.47 -14.28 -11.08
CA VAL A 59 5.66 -14.08 -12.29
C VAL A 59 5.87 -12.69 -12.87
N LEU A 60 5.82 -11.63 -12.04
CA LEU A 60 6.03 -10.27 -12.49
C LEU A 60 7.45 -10.04 -13.01
N THR A 61 8.46 -10.69 -12.42
CA THR A 61 9.84 -10.65 -12.89
C THR A 61 9.96 -11.31 -14.28
N ALA A 62 9.36 -12.49 -14.46
CA ALA A 62 9.35 -13.19 -15.75
C ALA A 62 8.60 -12.39 -16.82
N ALA A 63 7.41 -11.84 -16.49
CA ALA A 63 6.63 -11.01 -17.41
C ALA A 63 7.38 -9.71 -17.77
N GLY A 64 8.09 -9.11 -16.82
CA GLY A 64 8.90 -7.90 -16.97
C GLY A 64 10.09 -8.04 -17.93
N THR A 65 10.44 -9.26 -18.38
CA THR A 65 11.41 -9.45 -19.47
C THR A 65 10.90 -8.99 -20.83
N LYS A 66 9.58 -8.76 -20.96
CA LYS A 66 8.96 -8.24 -22.18
C LYS A 66 8.97 -6.72 -22.18
N TRP A 67 9.42 -6.13 -23.27
CA TRP A 67 9.59 -4.67 -23.41
C TRP A 67 8.31 -3.84 -23.19
N ASN A 68 7.15 -4.44 -23.43
CA ASN A 68 5.84 -3.79 -23.33
C ASN A 68 5.12 -4.09 -22.02
N PHE A 69 5.72 -4.84 -21.09
CA PHE A 69 5.13 -5.10 -19.78
C PHE A 69 5.42 -3.94 -18.83
N LEU A 70 4.37 -3.37 -18.22
CA LEU A 70 4.51 -2.25 -17.30
C LEU A 70 4.90 -2.75 -15.89
N PRO A 71 5.93 -2.17 -15.25
CA PRO A 71 6.50 -2.69 -14.00
C PRO A 71 5.71 -2.28 -12.74
N PHE A 72 4.39 -2.48 -12.74
CA PHE A 72 3.57 -2.32 -11.55
C PHE A 72 3.74 -3.49 -10.60
N LYS A 73 3.63 -3.21 -9.30
CA LYS A 73 3.69 -4.20 -8.23
C LYS A 73 2.43 -4.16 -7.39
N PRO A 74 2.03 -5.28 -6.75
CA PRO A 74 0.92 -5.27 -5.83
C PRO A 74 1.25 -4.43 -4.60
N GLY A 75 0.21 -3.88 -3.97
CA GLY A 75 0.38 -3.06 -2.77
C GLY A 75 -0.87 -2.28 -2.40
N LEU A 76 -0.75 -1.55 -1.32
CA LEU A 76 -1.80 -0.67 -0.81
C LEU A 76 -1.75 0.68 -1.52
N VAL A 77 -2.89 1.18 -1.97
CA VAL A 77 -3.01 2.45 -2.70
C VAL A 77 -3.59 3.50 -1.78
N GLY A 78 -2.72 4.29 -1.17
CA GLY A 78 -3.05 5.42 -0.31
C GLY A 78 -2.61 6.78 -0.89
N GLY A 79 -2.64 7.81 -0.04
CA GLY A 79 -2.22 9.17 -0.36
C GLY A 79 -3.32 10.02 -1.01
N HIS A 80 -2.95 11.26 -1.41
CA HIS A 80 -3.91 12.27 -1.81
C HIS A 80 -4.43 12.15 -3.23
N CYS A 81 -3.66 11.55 -4.14
CA CYS A 81 -3.94 11.63 -5.57
C CYS A 81 -4.40 10.28 -6.12
N ILE A 82 -3.58 9.23 -6.03
CA ILE A 82 -3.84 7.96 -6.72
C ILE A 82 -5.12 7.30 -6.20
N GLY A 83 -5.37 7.35 -4.88
CA GLY A 83 -6.58 6.80 -4.27
C GLY A 83 -7.82 7.69 -4.36
N VAL A 84 -7.69 8.96 -4.75
CA VAL A 84 -8.77 9.97 -4.70
C VAL A 84 -9.20 10.44 -6.09
N ASP A 85 -8.26 10.79 -6.97
CA ASP A 85 -8.56 11.32 -8.32
C ASP A 85 -9.50 10.42 -9.15
N PRO A 86 -9.38 9.07 -9.09
CA PRO A 86 -10.33 8.20 -9.79
C PRO A 86 -11.78 8.39 -9.37
N TYR A 87 -12.04 8.73 -8.10
CA TYR A 87 -13.40 9.02 -7.64
C TYR A 87 -13.95 10.31 -8.22
N TYR A 88 -13.12 11.37 -8.35
CA TYR A 88 -13.54 12.59 -9.02
C TYR A 88 -13.87 12.34 -10.49
N LEU A 89 -13.06 11.55 -11.19
CA LEU A 89 -13.35 11.17 -12.57
C LEU A 89 -14.63 10.32 -12.68
N ALA A 90 -14.83 9.38 -11.75
CA ALA A 90 -16.03 8.56 -11.70
C ALA A 90 -17.29 9.42 -11.45
N GLN A 91 -17.22 10.34 -10.49
CA GLN A 91 -18.30 11.27 -10.21
C GLN A 91 -18.65 12.10 -11.44
N LYS A 92 -17.63 12.63 -12.13
CA LYS A 92 -17.83 13.42 -13.35
C LYS A 92 -18.45 12.59 -14.48
N ALA A 93 -18.08 11.33 -14.60
CA ALA A 93 -18.69 10.41 -15.56
C ALA A 93 -20.19 10.18 -15.26
N LEU A 94 -20.53 9.96 -13.99
CA LEU A 94 -21.94 9.80 -13.55
C LEU A 94 -22.78 11.05 -13.83
N GLU A 95 -22.22 12.26 -13.60
CA GLU A 95 -22.91 13.53 -13.89
C GLU A 95 -23.30 13.68 -15.37
N VAL A 96 -22.53 13.09 -16.29
CA VAL A 96 -22.82 13.10 -17.72
C VAL A 96 -23.54 11.84 -18.20
N GLY A 97 -24.05 11.01 -17.27
CA GLY A 97 -24.85 9.83 -17.57
C GLY A 97 -24.05 8.57 -17.94
N TYR A 98 -22.73 8.52 -17.68
CA TYR A 98 -21.89 7.34 -17.95
C TYR A 98 -21.47 6.64 -16.66
N HIS A 99 -21.69 5.33 -16.58
CA HIS A 99 -21.22 4.50 -15.45
C HIS A 99 -19.80 3.99 -15.72
N PRO A 100 -18.78 4.43 -14.92
CA PRO A 100 -17.39 4.10 -15.20
C PRO A 100 -16.99 2.74 -14.60
N GLU A 101 -17.24 1.64 -15.31
CA GLU A 101 -17.05 0.26 -14.89
C GLU A 101 -15.62 -0.03 -14.43
N ILE A 102 -14.63 0.23 -15.27
CA ILE A 102 -13.21 -0.11 -15.02
C ILE A 102 -12.65 0.69 -13.85
N ILE A 103 -12.93 1.99 -13.79
CA ILE A 103 -12.44 2.87 -12.73
C ILE A 103 -12.98 2.42 -11.37
N LEU A 104 -14.27 2.17 -11.29
CA LEU A 104 -14.91 1.74 -10.04
C LEU A 104 -14.49 0.32 -9.65
N ALA A 105 -14.30 -0.59 -10.60
CA ALA A 105 -13.79 -1.93 -10.32
C ALA A 105 -12.35 -1.86 -9.77
N GLY A 106 -11.47 -1.05 -10.37
CA GLY A 106 -10.12 -0.82 -9.88
C GLY A 106 -10.11 -0.28 -8.44
N ARG A 107 -10.96 0.71 -8.16
CA ARG A 107 -11.09 1.26 -6.79
C ARG A 107 -11.56 0.22 -5.78
N ARG A 108 -12.60 -0.54 -6.09
CA ARG A 108 -13.07 -1.62 -5.19
C ARG A 108 -11.97 -2.64 -4.91
N MET A 109 -11.18 -3.00 -5.92
CA MET A 109 -10.05 -3.92 -5.74
C MET A 109 -9.02 -3.32 -4.78
N ASN A 110 -8.54 -2.10 -5.03
CA ASN A 110 -7.51 -1.45 -4.23
C ASN A 110 -7.99 -1.14 -2.80
N ASP A 111 -9.24 -0.74 -2.63
CA ASP A 111 -9.80 -0.48 -1.30
C ASP A 111 -9.95 -1.77 -0.46
N SER A 112 -10.16 -2.92 -1.08
CA SER A 112 -10.27 -4.21 -0.38
C SER A 112 -8.91 -4.80 0.05
N MET A 113 -7.79 -4.20 -0.33
CA MET A 113 -6.47 -4.80 -0.09
C MET A 113 -6.03 -4.76 1.37
N GLY A 114 -6.46 -3.78 2.15
CA GLY A 114 -6.18 -3.73 3.58
C GLY A 114 -6.75 -4.94 4.33
N GLU A 115 -8.05 -5.21 4.13
CA GLU A 115 -8.74 -6.38 4.67
C GLU A 115 -8.12 -7.69 4.17
N TYR A 116 -7.77 -7.75 2.88
CA TYR A 116 -7.12 -8.94 2.31
C TYR A 116 -5.79 -9.24 3.01
N VAL A 117 -4.92 -8.24 3.21
CA VAL A 117 -3.65 -8.40 3.93
C VAL A 117 -3.90 -8.92 5.34
N ALA A 118 -4.80 -8.30 6.11
CA ALA A 118 -5.15 -8.73 7.45
C ALA A 118 -5.61 -10.19 7.47
N SER A 119 -6.49 -10.58 6.53
CA SER A 119 -6.97 -11.97 6.42
C SER A 119 -5.84 -12.97 6.13
N GLN A 120 -4.85 -12.60 5.31
CA GLN A 120 -3.70 -13.47 5.03
C GLN A 120 -2.78 -13.63 6.24
N VAL A 121 -2.54 -12.55 7.00
CA VAL A 121 -1.79 -12.61 8.27
C VAL A 121 -2.48 -13.56 9.24
N VAL A 122 -3.80 -13.39 9.44
CA VAL A 122 -4.60 -14.26 10.34
C VAL A 122 -4.59 -15.72 9.89
N LYS A 123 -4.77 -16.00 8.61
CA LYS A 123 -4.65 -17.37 8.07
C LYS A 123 -3.28 -17.98 8.33
N THR A 124 -2.22 -17.17 8.25
CA THR A 124 -0.86 -17.64 8.51
C THR A 124 -0.62 -17.93 9.99
N LEU A 125 -1.15 -17.09 10.90
CA LEU A 125 -1.16 -17.37 12.34
C LEU A 125 -1.84 -18.73 12.63
N ILE A 126 -3.02 -18.96 12.05
CA ILE A 126 -3.80 -20.21 12.21
C ILE A 126 -2.99 -21.41 11.70
N ARG A 127 -2.37 -21.32 10.52
CA ARG A 127 -1.53 -22.41 9.95
C ARG A 127 -0.34 -22.78 10.84
N LYS A 128 0.18 -21.80 11.58
CA LYS A 128 1.27 -22.00 12.55
C LYS A 128 0.78 -22.38 13.95
N ASN A 129 -0.52 -22.63 14.13
CA ASN A 129 -1.16 -22.94 15.41
C ASN A 129 -0.98 -21.81 16.46
N ILE A 130 -0.89 -20.56 16.02
CA ILE A 130 -0.85 -19.39 16.90
C ILE A 130 -2.29 -18.95 17.16
N LYS A 131 -2.65 -18.77 18.43
CA LYS A 131 -3.99 -18.30 18.82
C LYS A 131 -4.18 -16.86 18.36
N VAL A 132 -5.16 -16.61 17.50
CA VAL A 132 -5.42 -15.28 16.91
C VAL A 132 -5.94 -14.29 17.96
N ASN A 133 -6.93 -14.70 18.76
CA ASN A 133 -7.48 -13.84 19.81
C ASN A 133 -6.40 -13.51 20.86
N GLY A 134 -6.04 -12.23 20.93
CA GLY A 134 -5.00 -11.69 21.79
C GLY A 134 -3.58 -11.77 21.20
N ALA A 135 -3.42 -12.28 19.96
CA ALA A 135 -2.12 -12.29 19.30
C ALA A 135 -1.55 -10.87 19.18
N THR A 136 -0.25 -10.74 19.44
CA THR A 136 0.48 -9.48 19.36
C THR A 136 1.12 -9.33 17.98
N ILE A 137 0.82 -8.22 17.32
CA ILE A 137 1.29 -7.95 15.96
C ILE A 137 2.07 -6.63 15.92
N LEU A 138 3.28 -6.65 15.39
CA LEU A 138 4.03 -5.45 15.09
C LEU A 138 3.78 -5.04 13.63
N MET A 139 3.21 -3.84 13.43
CA MET A 139 3.10 -3.20 12.13
C MET A 139 4.30 -2.28 11.93
N LEU A 140 5.16 -2.59 10.95
CA LEU A 140 6.30 -1.79 10.55
C LEU A 140 5.90 -0.85 9.39
N GLY A 141 5.85 0.44 9.70
CA GLY A 141 5.45 1.51 8.78
C GLY A 141 3.95 1.80 8.82
N PHE A 142 3.63 3.09 8.84
CA PHE A 142 2.25 3.61 8.86
C PHE A 142 2.03 4.72 7.83
N THR A 143 3.08 5.45 7.43
CA THR A 143 2.99 6.50 6.42
C THR A 143 2.47 5.95 5.08
N PHE A 144 1.92 6.82 4.21
CA PHE A 144 1.33 6.34 2.95
C PHE A 144 2.38 5.82 1.94
N LYS A 145 3.64 6.22 2.09
CA LYS A 145 4.78 5.75 1.28
C LYS A 145 6.09 5.80 2.05
N GLU A 146 7.09 5.11 1.53
CA GLU A 146 8.43 5.01 2.10
C GLU A 146 9.16 6.35 2.20
N ASN A 147 9.89 6.54 3.30
CA ASN A 147 10.78 7.67 3.59
C ASN A 147 10.08 9.05 3.45
N CYS A 148 8.83 9.11 3.87
CA CYS A 148 8.02 10.32 3.83
C CYS A 148 7.18 10.41 5.11
N PRO A 149 7.12 11.57 5.79
CA PRO A 149 6.41 11.70 7.07
C PRO A 149 4.88 11.83 6.93
N ASP A 150 4.33 11.79 5.72
CA ASP A 150 2.91 12.01 5.46
C ASP A 150 2.07 10.77 5.81
N VAL A 151 1.16 10.90 6.75
CA VAL A 151 0.25 9.83 7.22
C VAL A 151 -1.14 9.91 6.60
N ARG A 152 -1.45 10.98 5.86
CA ARG A 152 -2.79 11.22 5.33
C ARG A 152 -3.21 10.17 4.31
N ASN A 153 -4.43 9.65 4.44
CA ASN A 153 -4.99 8.60 3.59
C ASN A 153 -4.09 7.35 3.48
N THR A 154 -3.34 7.02 4.54
CA THR A 154 -2.62 5.75 4.56
C THR A 154 -3.58 4.57 4.55
N LYS A 155 -3.30 3.57 3.72
CA LYS A 155 -4.07 2.31 3.70
C LYS A 155 -3.60 1.29 4.74
N ILE A 156 -2.54 1.60 5.47
CA ILE A 156 -2.11 0.77 6.62
C ILE A 156 -3.17 0.82 7.73
N VAL A 157 -3.89 1.93 7.86
CA VAL A 157 -5.00 2.03 8.84
C VAL A 157 -6.06 0.95 8.61
N ASP A 158 -6.37 0.61 7.35
CA ASP A 158 -7.35 -0.44 7.03
C ASP A 158 -6.82 -1.82 7.45
N VAL A 159 -5.52 -2.08 7.27
CA VAL A 159 -4.87 -3.31 7.73
C VAL A 159 -4.94 -3.41 9.25
N VAL A 160 -4.58 -2.34 9.96
CA VAL A 160 -4.58 -2.31 11.43
C VAL A 160 -5.98 -2.56 11.98
N LYS A 161 -6.97 -1.80 11.51
CA LYS A 161 -8.38 -1.96 11.94
C LYS A 161 -8.90 -3.37 11.65
N SER A 162 -8.65 -3.90 10.46
CA SER A 162 -9.07 -5.26 10.12
C SER A 162 -8.37 -6.33 10.98
N LEU A 163 -7.11 -6.15 11.37
CA LEU A 163 -6.44 -7.05 12.31
C LEU A 163 -7.09 -6.96 13.71
N GLU A 164 -7.42 -5.77 14.19
CA GLU A 164 -8.06 -5.57 15.49
C GLU A 164 -9.47 -6.18 15.54
N GLU A 165 -10.21 -6.22 14.41
CA GLU A 165 -11.50 -6.94 14.32
C GLU A 165 -11.37 -8.44 14.62
N TYR A 166 -10.20 -9.04 14.36
CA TYR A 166 -9.88 -10.42 14.78
C TYR A 166 -9.45 -10.52 16.24
N SER A 167 -9.62 -9.45 17.02
CA SER A 167 -9.21 -9.36 18.44
C SER A 167 -7.71 -9.54 18.65
N THR A 168 -6.88 -9.14 17.69
CA THR A 168 -5.43 -9.03 17.87
C THR A 168 -5.05 -7.71 18.53
N LYS A 169 -3.81 -7.60 19.00
CA LYS A 169 -3.24 -6.38 19.57
C LYS A 169 -2.15 -5.87 18.64
N VAL A 170 -2.41 -4.75 17.96
CA VAL A 170 -1.48 -4.19 16.99
C VAL A 170 -0.66 -3.08 17.63
N THR A 171 0.67 -3.21 17.54
CA THR A 171 1.62 -2.14 17.88
C THR A 171 2.14 -1.56 16.57
N ILE A 172 2.03 -0.24 16.39
CA ILE A 172 2.48 0.45 15.18
C ILE A 172 3.83 1.11 15.47
N HIS A 173 4.82 0.81 14.64
CA HIS A 173 6.10 1.48 14.64
C HIS A 173 6.41 2.09 13.28
N ASP A 174 6.62 3.40 13.25
CA ASP A 174 7.04 4.14 12.06
C ASP A 174 7.99 5.29 12.46
N PRO A 175 9.25 5.26 12.01
CA PRO A 175 10.24 6.29 12.38
C PRO A 175 10.00 7.64 11.70
N TRP A 176 9.13 7.70 10.70
CA TRP A 176 8.81 8.91 9.92
C TRP A 176 7.49 9.55 10.30
N ALA A 177 6.54 8.76 10.83
CA ALA A 177 5.21 9.27 11.18
C ALA A 177 5.27 10.23 12.38
N ASN A 178 4.43 11.26 12.33
CA ASN A 178 4.17 12.08 13.50
C ASN A 178 3.09 11.40 14.38
N PRO A 179 3.40 10.98 15.63
CA PRO A 179 2.44 10.30 16.50
C PRO A 179 1.20 11.11 16.81
N GLU A 180 1.33 12.45 16.94
CA GLU A 180 0.20 13.34 17.24
C GLU A 180 -0.78 13.40 16.05
N GLU A 181 -0.25 13.43 14.81
CA GLU A 181 -1.09 13.37 13.61
C GLU A 181 -1.80 12.02 13.48
N VAL A 182 -1.10 10.91 13.74
CA VAL A 182 -1.70 9.56 13.73
C VAL A 182 -2.83 9.46 14.76
N GLN A 183 -2.60 9.98 15.97
CA GLN A 183 -3.63 9.99 17.00
C GLN A 183 -4.81 10.87 16.62
N HIS A 184 -4.56 12.06 16.06
CA HIS A 184 -5.60 13.01 15.65
C HIS A 184 -6.46 12.47 14.50
N GLU A 185 -5.82 11.94 13.45
CA GLU A 185 -6.51 11.55 12.22
C GLU A 185 -7.20 10.17 12.35
N TYR A 186 -6.58 9.24 13.12
CA TYR A 186 -7.01 7.83 13.12
C TYR A 186 -7.40 7.28 14.50
N GLY A 187 -7.08 8.00 15.58
CA GLY A 187 -7.28 7.52 16.95
C GLY A 187 -6.33 6.38 17.34
N LEU A 188 -5.22 6.22 16.62
CA LEU A 188 -4.26 5.14 16.80
C LEU A 188 -2.97 5.65 17.47
N THR A 189 -2.31 4.79 18.23
CA THR A 189 -0.99 5.09 18.80
C THR A 189 0.11 4.58 17.88
N CYS A 190 1.01 5.47 17.48
CA CYS A 190 2.19 5.15 16.68
C CYS A 190 3.47 5.49 17.46
N HIS A 191 4.46 4.60 17.41
CA HIS A 191 5.74 4.76 18.07
C HIS A 191 6.84 5.06 17.05
N THR A 192 7.63 6.10 17.28
CA THR A 192 8.79 6.44 16.43
C THR A 192 10.05 5.67 16.81
N THR A 193 10.09 5.07 17.98
CA THR A 193 11.18 4.20 18.47
C THR A 193 10.68 2.78 18.64
N LEU A 194 11.49 1.82 18.20
CA LEU A 194 11.19 0.40 18.34
C LEU A 194 11.75 -0.15 19.64
N ASP A 195 10.90 -0.77 20.45
CA ASP A 195 11.36 -1.58 21.57
C ASP A 195 11.83 -2.95 21.07
N ALA A 196 13.14 -3.10 20.95
CA ALA A 196 13.76 -4.35 20.49
C ALA A 196 13.69 -5.50 21.52
N THR A 197 13.20 -5.25 22.74
CA THR A 197 13.05 -6.28 23.79
C THR A 197 11.70 -6.99 23.74
N THR A 198 10.68 -6.31 23.22
CA THR A 198 9.34 -6.86 23.05
C THR A 198 9.29 -7.87 21.90
N LYS A 199 8.58 -8.98 22.13
CA LYS A 199 8.36 -10.03 21.14
C LYS A 199 6.91 -10.04 20.66
N TYR A 200 6.73 -10.43 19.40
CA TYR A 200 5.45 -10.44 18.74
C TYR A 200 5.13 -11.81 18.13
N ASP A 201 3.85 -12.12 18.00
CA ASP A 201 3.37 -13.32 17.31
C ASP A 201 3.45 -13.15 15.79
N ALA A 202 3.35 -11.89 15.33
CA ALA A 202 3.58 -11.56 13.92
C ALA A 202 4.28 -10.20 13.75
N VAL A 203 5.06 -10.08 12.69
CA VAL A 203 5.59 -8.82 12.17
C VAL A 203 5.08 -8.62 10.75
N VAL A 204 4.43 -7.49 10.49
CA VAL A 204 3.90 -7.12 9.18
C VAL A 204 4.67 -5.91 8.67
N LEU A 205 5.39 -6.06 7.57
CA LEU A 205 6.03 -4.93 6.89
C LEU A 205 5.03 -4.25 5.95
N GLY A 206 4.47 -3.13 6.39
CA GLY A 206 3.48 -2.35 5.65
C GLY A 206 4.08 -1.29 4.73
N VAL A 207 5.14 -0.59 5.17
CA VAL A 207 5.83 0.45 4.41
C VAL A 207 7.33 0.18 4.38
N ALA A 208 7.94 0.38 3.21
CA ALA A 208 9.34 0.02 2.95
C ALA A 208 10.33 1.14 3.34
N HIS A 209 10.31 1.59 4.61
CA HIS A 209 11.31 2.54 5.08
C HIS A 209 12.72 1.93 5.06
N LYS A 210 13.72 2.74 4.75
CA LYS A 210 15.12 2.30 4.69
C LYS A 210 15.62 1.71 6.00
N GLU A 211 15.10 2.17 7.14
CA GLU A 211 15.43 1.70 8.47
C GLU A 211 15.05 0.23 8.68
N PHE A 212 14.01 -0.24 8.01
CA PHE A 212 13.54 -1.63 8.13
C PHE A 212 14.36 -2.62 7.31
N LEU A 213 15.12 -2.17 6.31
CA LEU A 213 15.95 -3.04 5.48
C LEU A 213 17.10 -3.71 6.26
N SER A 214 17.57 -3.06 7.34
CA SER A 214 18.65 -3.56 8.21
C SER A 214 18.14 -4.20 9.50
N LEU A 215 16.80 -4.23 9.69
CA LEU A 215 16.19 -4.74 10.92
C LEU A 215 16.21 -6.26 10.96
N ASP A 216 16.74 -6.83 12.04
CA ASP A 216 16.67 -8.27 12.30
C ASP A 216 15.28 -8.64 12.84
N ILE A 217 14.34 -8.86 11.92
CA ILE A 217 12.93 -9.17 12.25
C ILE A 217 12.81 -10.44 13.10
N ALA A 218 13.72 -11.41 12.93
CA ALA A 218 13.68 -12.65 13.72
C ALA A 218 13.83 -12.39 15.21
N LYS A 219 14.58 -11.35 15.57
CA LYS A 219 14.73 -10.95 17.00
C LYS A 219 13.48 -10.34 17.62
N LEU A 220 12.52 -9.93 16.83
CA LEU A 220 11.26 -9.33 17.28
C LEU A 220 10.13 -10.35 17.39
N LEU A 221 10.38 -11.60 17.02
CA LEU A 221 9.36 -12.64 17.01
C LEU A 221 9.44 -13.57 18.22
N HIS A 222 8.30 -14.03 18.67
CA HIS A 222 8.19 -15.23 19.46
C HIS A 222 8.66 -16.46 18.64
N PRO A 223 9.06 -17.57 19.28
CA PRO A 223 9.30 -18.82 18.56
C PRO A 223 8.09 -19.16 17.66
N ASN A 224 8.36 -19.53 16.40
CA ASN A 224 7.34 -19.82 15.39
C ASN A 224 6.49 -18.62 14.94
N GLY A 225 6.87 -17.38 15.27
CA GLY A 225 6.15 -16.18 14.85
C GLY A 225 6.05 -16.02 13.33
N VAL A 226 5.16 -15.14 12.87
CA VAL A 226 4.82 -14.91 11.45
C VAL A 226 5.53 -13.66 10.94
N VAL A 227 6.08 -13.73 9.72
CA VAL A 227 6.55 -12.56 8.96
C VAL A 227 5.69 -12.41 7.71
N TYR A 228 5.04 -11.26 7.57
CA TYR A 228 4.27 -10.92 6.36
C TYR A 228 4.82 -9.64 5.71
N ASP A 229 5.21 -9.73 4.44
CA ASP A 229 5.83 -8.63 3.70
C ASP A 229 4.87 -8.08 2.63
N VAL A 230 4.19 -6.97 2.94
CA VAL A 230 3.25 -6.31 2.00
C VAL A 230 3.98 -5.72 0.79
N LYS A 231 5.25 -5.33 0.96
CA LYS A 231 6.04 -4.63 -0.07
C LYS A 231 6.91 -5.55 -0.91
N GLY A 232 7.09 -6.81 -0.49
CA GLY A 232 7.92 -7.78 -1.19
C GLY A 232 9.40 -7.41 -1.25
N ILE A 233 9.93 -6.75 -0.22
CA ILE A 233 11.32 -6.26 -0.20
C ILE A 233 12.24 -7.03 0.75
N LEU A 234 11.68 -7.80 1.67
CA LEU A 234 12.49 -8.55 2.64
C LEU A 234 13.23 -9.70 1.92
N GLN A 235 14.54 -9.75 2.16
CA GLN A 235 15.40 -10.84 1.65
C GLN A 235 15.39 -12.07 2.55
N SER A 236 15.01 -11.90 3.84
CA SER A 236 14.81 -13.00 4.77
C SER A 236 13.58 -13.84 4.38
N ALA A 237 13.54 -15.07 4.92
CA ALA A 237 12.36 -15.92 4.74
C ALA A 237 11.12 -15.23 5.33
N VAL A 238 10.04 -15.19 4.56
CA VAL A 238 8.74 -14.67 4.96
C VAL A 238 7.68 -15.76 4.84
N ASP A 239 6.66 -15.67 5.68
CA ASP A 239 5.55 -16.64 5.68
C ASP A 239 4.46 -16.27 4.68
N GLY A 240 4.45 -15.01 4.23
CA GLY A 240 3.55 -14.51 3.20
C GLY A 240 3.96 -13.14 2.68
N ARG A 241 3.50 -12.83 1.46
CA ARG A 241 3.66 -11.52 0.81
C ARG A 241 2.52 -11.28 -0.18
N LEU A 242 2.35 -10.01 -0.60
CA LEU A 242 1.46 -9.68 -1.74
C LEU A 242 2.10 -10.07 -3.07
#